data_f977c68296b695d23e5e0610a23f0e63
#
_entry.id   f977c68296b695d23e5e0610a23f0e63
#
_cell.length_a   1.000
_cell.length_b   1.000
_cell.length_c   1.000
_cell.angle_alpha   90.00
_cell.angle_beta   90.00
_cell.angle_gamma   90.00
#
_symmetry.space_group_name_H-M   'P 1'
#
loop_
_entity.id
_entity.type
_entity.pdbx_description
1 polymer ?
#
loop_
_entity_poly.entity_id
_entity_poly.type
_entity_poly.pdbx_seq_one_letter_code
_entity_poly.pdbx_strand_id
1 'polypeptide(L)'
;MADKIYIEPIHWRNIEKIIAIERPDAILPTMGGQTALNTTLDLNRHKILKKYNVKIIGASVDSIDMAEDRELFKNAMTDIGLETPRAFVAKDFDKALVIQKDIGYPIIIRPSFTLGGSGGGIAYNKQDFERIVKRGLDSVSYTHLTLPTSVTV
;
A
#
# COMPACT_ATOMS: atom_id res chain seq x y z
N MET A 1 -11.99 -22.09 19.51
CA MET A 1 -12.84 -20.93 19.93
C MET A 1 -11.88 -19.91 20.57
N ALA A 2 -12.06 -18.62 20.35
CA ALA A 2 -11.20 -17.62 20.98
C ALA A 2 -11.55 -17.49 22.46
N ASP A 3 -10.53 -17.37 23.33
CA ASP A 3 -10.74 -17.24 24.78
C ASP A 3 -11.33 -15.86 25.13
N LYS A 4 -10.95 -14.84 24.38
CA LYS A 4 -11.46 -13.47 24.53
C LYS A 4 -11.71 -12.83 23.16
N ILE A 5 -12.76 -12.02 23.08
CA ILE A 5 -13.16 -11.30 21.88
C ILE A 5 -13.35 -9.82 22.25
N TYR A 6 -12.74 -8.94 21.48
CA TYR A 6 -12.87 -7.49 21.60
C TYR A 6 -13.56 -6.94 20.36
N ILE A 7 -14.63 -6.19 20.55
CA ILE A 7 -15.39 -5.51 19.49
C ILE A 7 -15.08 -4.01 19.61
N GLU A 8 -14.00 -3.59 18.97
CA GLU A 8 -13.47 -2.24 19.06
C GLU A 8 -13.02 -1.75 17.68
N PRO A 9 -12.99 -0.44 17.42
CA PRO A 9 -12.38 0.08 16.19
C PRO A 9 -10.93 -0.37 16.06
N ILE A 10 -10.57 -0.93 14.89
CA ILE A 10 -9.22 -1.40 14.60
C ILE A 10 -8.32 -0.18 14.36
N HIS A 11 -7.78 0.35 15.46
CA HIS A 11 -6.84 1.46 15.48
C HIS A 11 -5.74 1.17 16.50
N TRP A 12 -4.50 1.54 16.20
CA TRP A 12 -3.34 1.17 17.03
C TRP A 12 -3.50 1.55 18.52
N ARG A 13 -4.17 2.68 18.85
CA ARG A 13 -4.41 3.09 20.24
C ARG A 13 -5.33 2.14 21.01
N ASN A 14 -6.34 1.58 20.34
CA ASN A 14 -7.23 0.61 20.97
C ASN A 14 -6.53 -0.73 21.12
N ILE A 15 -5.78 -1.14 20.10
CA ILE A 15 -4.97 -2.36 20.15
C ILE A 15 -3.89 -2.26 21.23
N GLU A 16 -3.24 -1.09 21.41
CA GLU A 16 -2.31 -0.88 22.53
C GLU A 16 -2.96 -1.15 23.89
N LYS A 17 -4.19 -0.67 24.12
CA LYS A 17 -4.92 -0.90 25.37
C LYS A 17 -5.18 -2.40 25.59
N ILE A 18 -5.59 -3.10 24.53
CA ILE A 18 -5.81 -4.56 24.59
C ILE A 18 -4.50 -5.29 24.87
N ILE A 19 -3.41 -4.94 24.20
CA ILE A 19 -2.08 -5.50 24.45
C ILE A 19 -1.64 -5.25 25.90
N ALA A 20 -1.92 -4.07 26.44
CA ALA A 20 -1.59 -3.74 27.83
C ALA A 20 -2.32 -4.61 28.86
N ILE A 21 -3.57 -4.99 28.56
CA ILE A 21 -4.42 -5.84 29.43
C ILE A 21 -4.05 -7.32 29.26
N GLU A 22 -4.03 -7.81 28.01
CA GLU A 22 -3.92 -9.24 27.72
C GLU A 22 -2.48 -9.75 27.69
N ARG A 23 -1.50 -8.85 27.50
CA ARG A 23 -0.06 -9.19 27.46
C ARG A 23 0.27 -10.38 26.55
N PRO A 24 -0.16 -10.38 25.30
CA PRO A 24 0.12 -11.48 24.40
C PRO A 24 1.62 -11.57 24.09
N ASP A 25 2.13 -12.77 23.88
CA ASP A 25 3.50 -12.99 23.44
C ASP A 25 3.70 -12.62 21.96
N ALA A 26 2.64 -12.74 21.15
CA ALA A 26 2.68 -12.47 19.72
C ALA A 26 1.35 -11.96 19.17
N ILE A 27 1.43 -11.32 17.99
CA ILE A 27 0.27 -10.94 17.16
C ILE A 27 0.38 -11.59 15.78
N LEU A 28 -0.75 -11.95 15.20
CA LEU A 28 -0.88 -12.53 13.86
C LEU A 28 -1.72 -11.61 12.97
N PRO A 29 -1.11 -10.61 12.29
CA PRO A 29 -1.86 -9.64 11.49
C PRO A 29 -2.36 -10.21 10.15
N THR A 30 -1.72 -11.24 9.62
CA THR A 30 -2.01 -11.79 8.30
C THR A 30 -3.43 -12.38 8.15
N MET A 31 -4.11 -12.67 9.26
CA MET A 31 -5.49 -13.17 9.26
C MET A 31 -6.55 -12.05 9.24
N GLY A 32 -6.15 -10.79 9.43
CA GLY A 32 -7.07 -9.65 9.52
C GLY A 32 -7.11 -8.75 8.28
N GLY A 33 -6.51 -9.18 7.17
CA GLY A 33 -6.46 -8.43 5.92
C GLY A 33 -5.70 -7.11 6.03
N GLN A 34 -5.90 -6.21 5.06
CA GLN A 34 -5.16 -4.94 4.93
C GLN A 34 -5.23 -4.06 6.17
N THR A 35 -6.38 -4.00 6.82
CA THR A 35 -6.57 -3.18 8.03
C THR A 35 -5.66 -3.65 9.16
N ALA A 36 -5.53 -4.96 9.36
CA ALA A 36 -4.66 -5.50 10.40
C ALA A 36 -3.18 -5.31 10.07
N LEU A 37 -2.79 -5.46 8.80
CA LEU A 37 -1.42 -5.22 8.35
C LEU A 37 -1.03 -3.75 8.60
N ASN A 38 -1.84 -2.80 8.14
CA ASN A 38 -1.59 -1.36 8.35
C ASN A 38 -1.53 -1.00 9.84
N THR A 39 -2.46 -1.54 10.65
CA THR A 39 -2.46 -1.30 12.10
C THR A 39 -1.20 -1.86 12.76
N THR A 40 -0.68 -2.99 12.29
CA THR A 40 0.57 -3.58 12.79
C THR A 40 1.77 -2.70 12.48
N LEU A 41 1.84 -2.14 11.26
CA LEU A 41 2.87 -1.15 10.91
C LEU A 41 2.80 0.07 11.84
N ASP A 42 1.60 0.56 12.14
CA ASP A 42 1.41 1.68 13.07
C ASP A 42 1.84 1.31 14.50
N LEU A 43 1.50 0.11 14.99
CA LEU A 43 1.97 -0.39 16.28
C LEU A 43 3.51 -0.44 16.35
N ASN A 44 4.15 -0.85 15.26
CA ASN A 44 5.61 -0.88 15.17
C ASN A 44 6.21 0.53 15.14
N ARG A 45 5.67 1.44 14.32
CA ARG A 45 6.10 2.85 14.20
C ARG A 45 6.01 3.57 15.54
N HIS A 46 4.94 3.32 16.31
CA HIS A 46 4.75 3.85 17.66
C HIS A 46 5.50 3.07 18.77
N LYS A 47 6.32 2.08 18.37
CA LYS A 47 7.14 1.25 19.28
C LYS A 47 6.33 0.47 20.33
N ILE A 48 5.04 0.26 20.08
CA ILE A 48 4.13 -0.46 21.01
C ILE A 48 4.56 -1.92 21.13
N LEU A 49 4.86 -2.58 20.02
CA LEU A 49 5.31 -3.97 20.00
C LEU A 49 6.57 -4.15 20.86
N LYS A 50 7.54 -3.25 20.70
CA LYS A 50 8.77 -3.26 21.53
C LYS A 50 8.47 -2.97 23.00
N LYS A 51 7.60 -2.00 23.30
CA LYS A 51 7.21 -1.61 24.66
C LYS A 51 6.65 -2.78 25.47
N TYR A 52 5.84 -3.62 24.83
CA TYR A 52 5.17 -4.75 25.47
C TYR A 52 5.83 -6.09 25.17
N ASN A 53 6.96 -6.10 24.45
CA ASN A 53 7.71 -7.31 24.03
C ASN A 53 6.83 -8.29 23.23
N VAL A 54 5.99 -7.77 22.34
CA VAL A 54 5.10 -8.56 21.48
C VAL A 54 5.78 -8.88 20.17
N LYS A 55 5.83 -10.15 19.79
CA LYS A 55 6.38 -10.60 18.50
C LYS A 55 5.31 -10.55 17.40
N ILE A 56 5.74 -10.31 16.17
CA ILE A 56 4.88 -10.49 15.01
C ILE A 56 5.15 -11.88 14.45
N ILE A 57 4.08 -12.64 14.18
CA ILE A 57 4.15 -13.95 13.53
C ILE A 57 3.38 -13.91 12.21
N GLY A 58 3.75 -14.82 11.29
CA GLY A 58 3.17 -14.88 9.95
C GLY A 58 3.93 -14.06 8.90
N ALA A 59 4.22 -12.80 9.15
CA ALA A 59 5.07 -11.96 8.29
C ALA A 59 5.84 -10.95 9.12
N SER A 60 7.07 -10.61 8.70
CA SER A 60 7.85 -9.57 9.36
C SER A 60 7.35 -8.17 8.98
N VAL A 61 7.70 -7.15 9.78
CA VAL A 61 7.40 -5.73 9.45
C VAL A 61 7.96 -5.37 8.09
N ASP A 62 9.23 -5.73 7.84
CA ASP A 62 9.92 -5.42 6.58
C ASP A 62 9.25 -6.08 5.38
N SER A 63 8.77 -7.33 5.55
CA SER A 63 8.03 -8.03 4.49
C SER A 63 6.67 -7.39 4.22
N ILE A 64 6.00 -6.89 5.25
CA ILE A 64 4.72 -6.18 5.11
C ILE A 64 4.95 -4.84 4.40
N ASP A 65 5.92 -4.04 4.85
CA ASP A 65 6.27 -2.76 4.21
C ASP A 65 6.66 -2.97 2.74
N MET A 66 7.50 -3.97 2.45
CA MET A 66 7.91 -4.31 1.08
C MET A 66 6.73 -4.72 0.19
N ALA A 67 5.78 -5.49 0.72
CA ALA A 67 4.60 -5.92 -0.04
C ALA A 67 3.61 -4.77 -0.29
N GLU A 68 3.52 -3.81 0.63
CA GLU A 68 2.57 -2.69 0.56
C GLU A 68 3.11 -1.51 -0.24
N ASP A 69 4.42 -1.24 -0.16
CA ASP A 69 5.07 -0.18 -0.91
C ASP A 69 5.50 -0.67 -2.28
N ARG A 70 4.90 -0.09 -3.33
CA ARG A 70 5.16 -0.50 -4.72
C ARG A 70 6.58 -0.21 -5.19
N GLU A 71 7.21 0.83 -4.67
CA GLU A 71 8.58 1.18 -5.00
C GLU A 71 9.54 0.19 -4.37
N LEU A 72 9.34 -0.14 -3.09
CA LEU A 72 10.11 -1.18 -2.40
C LEU A 72 9.91 -2.55 -3.07
N PHE A 73 8.67 -2.91 -3.41
CA PHE A 73 8.38 -4.15 -4.12
C PHE A 73 9.06 -4.22 -5.49
N LYS A 74 8.98 -3.12 -6.28
CA LYS A 74 9.64 -3.04 -7.59
C LYS A 74 11.15 -3.24 -7.45
N ASN A 75 11.78 -2.57 -6.50
CA ASN A 75 13.22 -2.69 -6.26
C ASN A 75 13.59 -4.12 -5.88
N ALA A 76 12.84 -4.74 -4.96
CA ALA A 76 13.04 -6.13 -4.57
C ALA A 76 12.90 -7.10 -5.75
N MET A 77 11.92 -6.88 -6.66
CA MET A 77 11.78 -7.71 -7.87
C MET A 77 12.95 -7.52 -8.84
N THR A 78 13.42 -6.29 -8.99
CA THR A 78 14.59 -5.99 -9.83
C THR A 78 15.85 -6.64 -9.27
N ASP A 79 16.05 -6.59 -7.95
CA ASP A 79 17.22 -7.16 -7.28
C ASP A 79 17.34 -8.68 -7.45
N ILE A 80 16.20 -9.37 -7.55
CA ILE A 80 16.17 -10.82 -7.82
C ILE A 80 16.10 -11.16 -9.33
N GLY A 81 16.24 -10.15 -10.21
CA GLY A 81 16.30 -10.33 -11.66
C GLY A 81 14.94 -10.52 -12.35
N LEU A 82 13.84 -10.19 -11.68
CA LEU A 82 12.52 -10.21 -12.29
C LEU A 82 12.19 -8.89 -12.99
N GLU A 83 11.67 -8.99 -14.20
CA GLU A 83 11.17 -7.83 -14.91
C GLU A 83 9.85 -7.33 -14.31
N THR A 84 9.78 -6.03 -14.12
CA THR A 84 8.55 -5.35 -13.70
C THR A 84 8.06 -4.42 -14.79
N PRO A 85 6.74 -4.20 -14.92
CA PRO A 85 6.20 -3.23 -15.86
C PRO A 85 6.85 -1.85 -15.65
N ARG A 86 7.03 -1.09 -16.72
CA ARG A 86 7.49 0.30 -16.61
C ARG A 86 6.50 1.08 -15.77
N ALA A 87 6.91 1.44 -14.57
CA ALA A 87 6.09 2.16 -13.60
C ALA A 87 6.89 3.34 -13.07
N PHE A 88 6.23 4.48 -12.97
CA PHE A 88 6.80 5.72 -12.45
C PHE A 88 5.89 6.34 -11.42
N VAL A 89 6.47 7.09 -10.50
CA VAL A 89 5.74 7.80 -9.45
C VAL A 89 5.67 9.27 -9.78
N ALA A 90 4.45 9.81 -9.82
CA ALA A 90 4.20 11.24 -9.94
C ALA A 90 3.66 11.79 -8.63
N LYS A 91 4.31 12.82 -8.10
CA LYS A 91 3.91 13.52 -6.89
C LYS A 91 3.10 14.80 -7.19
N ASP A 92 3.14 15.22 -8.44
CA ASP A 92 2.44 16.39 -8.93
C ASP A 92 2.01 16.17 -10.40
N PHE A 93 1.15 17.07 -10.88
CA PHE A 93 0.58 16.98 -12.21
C PHE A 93 1.63 17.20 -13.31
N ASP A 94 2.59 18.09 -13.11
CA ASP A 94 3.63 18.40 -14.09
C ASP A 94 4.55 17.19 -14.32
N LYS A 95 4.93 16.53 -13.23
CA LYS A 95 5.70 15.29 -13.28
C LYS A 95 4.91 14.18 -13.97
N ALA A 96 3.61 14.08 -13.71
CA ALA A 96 2.75 13.13 -14.39
C ALA A 96 2.69 13.35 -15.90
N LEU A 97 2.67 14.62 -16.35
CA LEU A 97 2.71 14.96 -17.78
C LEU A 97 4.04 14.56 -18.46
N VAL A 98 5.16 14.74 -17.78
CA VAL A 98 6.47 14.30 -18.28
C VAL A 98 6.48 12.78 -18.44
N ILE A 99 6.05 12.06 -17.44
CA ILE A 99 5.98 10.60 -17.44
C ILE A 99 5.04 10.10 -18.57
N GLN A 100 3.89 10.76 -18.74
CA GLN A 100 2.94 10.40 -19.79
C GLN A 100 3.54 10.51 -21.19
N LYS A 101 4.40 11.51 -21.45
CA LYS A 101 5.08 11.66 -22.74
C LYS A 101 6.05 10.51 -23.02
N ASP A 102 6.67 9.98 -21.98
CA ASP A 102 7.61 8.86 -22.10
C ASP A 102 6.89 7.51 -22.26
N ILE A 103 5.79 7.32 -21.51
CA ILE A 103 5.02 6.07 -21.54
C ILE A 103 4.09 5.99 -22.76
N GLY A 104 3.43 7.09 -23.11
CA GLY A 104 2.37 7.10 -24.15
C GLY A 104 0.99 6.66 -23.64
N TYR A 105 0.08 6.36 -24.56
CA TYR A 105 -1.26 5.83 -24.28
C TYR A 105 -1.41 4.43 -24.88
N PRO A 106 -2.21 3.55 -24.25
CA PRO A 106 -2.95 3.73 -23.01
C PRO A 106 -2.04 3.70 -21.77
N ILE A 107 -2.41 4.44 -20.72
CA ILE A 107 -1.67 4.50 -19.47
C ILE A 107 -2.57 4.19 -18.28
N ILE A 108 -2.10 3.33 -17.37
CA ILE A 108 -2.79 3.03 -16.11
C ILE A 108 -2.32 4.01 -15.05
N ILE A 109 -3.29 4.64 -14.39
CA ILE A 109 -3.09 5.59 -13.29
C ILE A 109 -3.63 4.95 -12.02
N ARG A 110 -2.81 4.83 -11.00
CA ARG A 110 -3.18 4.22 -9.72
C ARG A 110 -2.70 5.10 -8.57
N PRO A 111 -3.61 5.70 -7.80
CA PRO A 111 -3.25 6.39 -6.57
C PRO A 111 -2.60 5.43 -5.58
N SER A 112 -1.70 5.93 -4.74
CA SER A 112 -1.08 5.13 -3.69
C SER A 112 -2.06 4.85 -2.57
N PHE A 113 -1.87 3.73 -1.88
CA PHE A 113 -2.66 3.32 -0.71
C PHE A 113 -4.17 3.20 -0.94
N THR A 114 -4.64 3.12 -2.20
CA THR A 114 -6.05 2.85 -2.49
C THR A 114 -6.28 1.37 -2.72
N LEU A 115 -7.19 0.80 -1.95
CA LEU A 115 -7.75 -0.52 -2.20
C LEU A 115 -8.91 -0.37 -3.19
N GLY A 116 -8.83 -1.09 -4.31
CA GLY A 116 -9.87 -1.03 -5.34
C GLY A 116 -9.75 0.16 -6.29
N GLY A 117 -10.77 0.41 -7.09
CA GLY A 117 -10.77 1.35 -8.21
C GLY A 117 -10.94 2.84 -7.86
N SER A 118 -10.88 3.22 -6.59
CA SER A 118 -11.11 4.62 -6.19
C SER A 118 -9.99 5.54 -6.66
N GLY A 119 -10.31 6.53 -7.50
CA GLY A 119 -9.37 7.54 -7.97
C GLY A 119 -8.44 7.09 -9.09
N GLY A 120 -8.31 5.79 -9.37
CA GLY A 120 -7.50 5.25 -10.47
C GLY A 120 -8.29 5.05 -11.76
N GLY A 121 -7.60 4.63 -12.83
CA GLY A 121 -8.21 4.29 -14.10
C GLY A 121 -7.21 4.10 -15.22
N ILE A 122 -7.73 3.80 -16.41
CA ILE A 122 -6.96 3.73 -17.65
C ILE A 122 -7.28 4.99 -18.45
N ALA A 123 -6.24 5.72 -18.84
CA ALA A 123 -6.37 6.86 -19.74
C ALA A 123 -5.98 6.44 -21.16
N TYR A 124 -6.88 6.65 -22.11
CA TYR A 124 -6.65 6.36 -23.52
C TYR A 124 -6.29 7.61 -24.32
N ASN A 125 -6.48 8.77 -23.71
CA ASN A 125 -6.23 10.08 -24.34
C ASN A 125 -5.88 11.13 -23.26
N LYS A 126 -5.50 12.32 -23.71
CA LYS A 126 -5.09 13.43 -22.85
C LYS A 126 -6.20 13.86 -21.88
N GLN A 127 -7.45 13.90 -22.32
CA GLN A 127 -8.57 14.35 -21.49
C GLN A 127 -8.83 13.37 -20.34
N ASP A 128 -8.83 12.07 -20.63
CA ASP A 128 -8.94 11.03 -19.60
C ASP A 128 -7.78 11.11 -18.61
N PHE A 129 -6.56 11.29 -19.14
CA PHE A 129 -5.36 11.41 -18.30
C PHE A 129 -5.46 12.56 -17.32
N GLU A 130 -5.77 13.78 -17.80
CA GLU A 130 -5.87 14.95 -16.93
C GLU A 130 -6.93 14.77 -15.84
N ARG A 131 -8.09 14.24 -16.21
CA ARG A 131 -9.21 13.99 -15.29
C ARG A 131 -8.83 12.98 -14.20
N ILE A 132 -8.22 11.86 -14.59
CA ILE A 132 -7.90 10.76 -13.66
C ILE A 132 -6.73 11.16 -12.76
N VAL A 133 -5.68 11.80 -13.30
CA VAL A 133 -4.51 12.23 -12.51
C VAL A 133 -4.92 13.27 -11.47
N LYS A 134 -5.69 14.29 -11.85
CA LYS A 134 -6.18 15.31 -10.89
C LYS A 134 -6.95 14.65 -9.74
N ARG A 135 -7.92 13.81 -10.07
CA ARG A 135 -8.70 13.08 -9.05
C ARG A 135 -7.81 12.18 -8.18
N GLY A 136 -6.81 11.54 -8.76
CA GLY A 136 -5.87 10.68 -8.02
C GLY A 136 -5.00 11.48 -7.06
N LEU A 137 -4.45 12.62 -7.49
CA LEU A 137 -3.61 13.49 -6.65
C LEU A 137 -4.41 14.21 -5.56
N ASP A 138 -5.67 14.54 -5.80
CA ASP A 138 -6.56 15.11 -4.78
C ASP A 138 -6.85 14.11 -3.64
N SER A 139 -6.79 12.83 -3.95
CA SER A 139 -7.10 11.75 -2.99
C SER A 139 -5.88 11.31 -2.16
N VAL A 140 -4.66 11.48 -2.68
CA VAL A 140 -3.41 10.99 -2.09
C VAL A 140 -2.22 11.85 -2.50
N SER A 141 -1.14 11.76 -1.71
CA SER A 141 0.08 12.58 -1.92
C SER A 141 0.87 12.22 -3.19
N TYR A 142 0.61 11.06 -3.80
CA TYR A 142 1.28 10.64 -5.04
C TYR A 142 0.52 9.53 -5.78
N THR A 143 0.80 9.41 -7.07
CA THR A 143 0.10 8.49 -7.98
C THR A 143 1.11 7.70 -8.81
N HIS A 144 0.87 6.41 -8.99
CA HIS A 144 1.64 5.53 -9.86
C HIS A 144 1.08 5.55 -11.29
N LEU A 145 1.97 5.64 -12.25
CA LEU A 145 1.67 5.62 -13.69
C LEU A 145 2.40 4.44 -14.32
N THR A 146 1.67 3.54 -14.95
CA THR A 146 2.25 2.35 -15.57
C THR A 146 1.66 2.10 -16.96
N LEU A 147 2.40 1.36 -17.79
CA LEU A 147 1.82 0.77 -18.98
C LEU A 147 0.79 -0.30 -18.59
N PRO A 148 -0.31 -0.44 -19.33
CA PRO A 148 -1.16 -1.62 -19.20
C PRO A 148 -0.29 -2.84 -19.50
N THR A 149 -0.34 -3.85 -18.65
CA THR A 149 0.20 -5.15 -18.97
C THR A 149 -0.52 -5.61 -20.22
N SER A 150 0.20 -5.81 -21.33
CA SER A 150 -0.40 -6.28 -22.57
C SER A 150 -1.12 -7.60 -22.27
N VAL A 151 -2.43 -7.58 -22.35
CA VAL A 151 -3.18 -8.82 -22.47
C VAL A 151 -2.88 -9.30 -23.88
N THR A 152 -2.00 -10.27 -24.00
CA THR A 152 -1.86 -11.01 -25.24
C THR A 152 -3.19 -11.72 -25.47
N VAL A 153 -3.90 -11.30 -26.50
CA VAL A 153 -5.08 -11.99 -27.01
C VAL A 153 -4.62 -13.29 -27.65
#